data_85e82d68ce74b0eec282611869b79471
#
_entry.id   85e82d68ce74b0eec282611869b79471
#
_cell.length_a   1.000
_cell.length_b   1.000
_cell.length_c   1.000
_cell.angle_alpha   90.00
_cell.angle_beta   90.00
_cell.angle_gamma   90.00
#
_symmetry.space_group_name_H-M   'P 1'
#
loop_
_entity.id
_entity.type
_entity.pdbx_description
1 polymer ?
#
loop_
_entity_poly.entity_id
_entity_poly.type
_entity_poly.pdbx_seq_one_letter_code
_entity_poly.pdbx_strand_id
1 'polypeptide(L)'
;FPYTTLFRSALAPQLEEEIKYMLIPKDPEDAKNAVMEIRAGTGGDEASIFAGDLYRMYTKYCQSKGWSTSVMDFNEGTAGGYKEIIFEVTGDNVYGTLKFEAGVHRVQRVPQTETQGRVHTSAATVIVLPEAEEFDVELDMADVKIIRTTSTGPGGQSVNTTYSAIQLQHIPTGIEVRCQDEKSQHKNLDKALKVLRSRLYEMELAKKMEADSARRKSMVSSGDRSAKIRTYNYPLTQIGRASCRERV
;
A
#
# COMPACT_ATOMS: atom_id res chain seq x y z
N PHE A 1 -17.97 55.37 6.19
CA PHE A 1 -18.10 54.55 4.98
C PHE A 1 -18.71 53.20 5.34
N PRO A 2 -20.02 52.96 5.22
CA PRO A 2 -20.66 51.72 5.72
C PRO A 2 -20.32 50.48 4.86
N TYR A 3 -19.88 50.63 3.63
CA TYR A 3 -19.60 49.50 2.73
C TYR A 3 -18.31 48.71 3.06
N THR A 4 -17.31 49.35 3.65
CA THR A 4 -16.05 48.68 4.05
C THR A 4 -16.21 47.75 5.23
N THR A 5 -17.15 47.99 6.11
CA THR A 5 -17.37 47.14 7.31
C THR A 5 -18.14 45.86 6.98
N LEU A 6 -19.12 45.93 6.06
CA LEU A 6 -19.88 44.79 5.59
C LEU A 6 -19.01 43.81 4.76
N PHE A 7 -18.12 44.36 3.93
CA PHE A 7 -17.19 43.57 3.12
C PHE A 7 -16.17 42.84 4.02
N ARG A 8 -15.66 43.48 5.07
CA ARG A 8 -14.75 42.86 6.05
C ARG A 8 -15.43 41.77 6.85
N SER A 9 -16.70 41.94 7.26
CA SER A 9 -17.43 40.94 8.05
C SER A 9 -17.76 39.68 7.26
N ALA A 10 -17.92 39.76 5.93
CA ALA A 10 -18.17 38.59 5.06
C ALA A 10 -16.87 37.85 4.70
N LEU A 11 -15.75 38.58 4.55
CA LEU A 11 -14.47 38.00 4.15
C LEU A 11 -13.70 37.36 5.34
N ALA A 12 -13.87 37.93 6.54
CA ALA A 12 -13.14 37.47 7.72
C ALA A 12 -13.39 35.97 8.03
N PRO A 13 -14.63 35.45 8.08
CA PRO A 13 -14.86 34.04 8.37
C PRO A 13 -14.32 33.12 7.26
N GLN A 14 -14.34 33.56 6.00
CA GLN A 14 -13.75 32.79 4.90
C GLN A 14 -12.22 32.69 5.03
N LEU A 15 -11.56 33.81 5.34
CA LEU A 15 -10.12 33.83 5.58
C LEU A 15 -9.72 33.06 6.85
N GLU A 16 -10.54 33.08 7.88
CA GLU A 16 -10.30 32.25 9.06
C GLU A 16 -10.40 30.75 8.77
N GLU A 17 -11.35 30.34 7.94
CA GLU A 17 -11.45 28.95 7.49
C GLU A 17 -10.26 28.56 6.62
N GLU A 18 -9.86 29.39 5.66
CA GLU A 18 -8.68 29.15 4.84
C GLU A 18 -7.40 29.03 5.67
N ILE A 19 -7.21 29.92 6.66
CA ILE A 19 -6.07 29.87 7.56
C ILE A 19 -6.11 28.57 8.41
N LYS A 20 -7.27 28.16 8.92
CA LYS A 20 -7.42 26.89 9.63
C LYS A 20 -7.02 25.69 8.76
N TYR A 21 -7.42 25.68 7.49
CA TYR A 21 -7.01 24.64 6.54
C TYR A 21 -5.51 24.66 6.26
N MET A 22 -4.90 25.84 6.13
CA MET A 22 -3.46 25.97 5.93
C MET A 22 -2.62 25.55 7.14
N LEU A 23 -3.17 25.66 8.35
CA LEU A 23 -2.50 25.26 9.60
C LEU A 23 -2.59 23.76 9.90
N ILE A 24 -3.41 22.99 9.16
CA ILE A 24 -3.45 21.54 9.31
C ILE A 24 -2.11 20.98 8.81
N PRO A 25 -1.35 20.25 9.64
CA PRO A 25 -0.10 19.67 9.23
C PRO A 25 -0.36 18.68 8.07
N LYS A 26 0.34 18.89 6.96
CA LYS A 26 0.27 17.98 5.82
C LYS A 26 0.95 16.66 6.20
N ASP A 27 0.30 15.55 5.91
CA ASP A 27 0.87 14.24 6.05
C ASP A 27 2.07 14.10 5.09
N PRO A 28 3.26 13.74 5.56
CA PRO A 28 4.43 13.58 4.68
C PRO A 28 4.20 12.50 3.60
N GLU A 29 3.33 11.53 3.85
CA GLU A 29 2.96 10.52 2.85
C GLU A 29 2.15 11.11 1.68
N ASP A 30 1.46 12.25 1.87
CA ASP A 30 0.60 12.84 0.84
C ASP A 30 1.35 13.23 -0.44
N ALA A 31 2.63 13.60 -0.32
CA ALA A 31 3.48 13.96 -1.45
C ALA A 31 3.98 12.78 -2.29
N LYS A 32 3.83 11.54 -1.77
CA LYS A 32 4.32 10.34 -2.45
C LYS A 32 3.47 9.97 -3.66
N ASN A 33 4.06 9.19 -4.55
CA ASN A 33 3.34 8.48 -5.59
C ASN A 33 2.38 7.47 -4.97
N ALA A 34 1.45 6.96 -5.75
CA ALA A 34 0.47 6.01 -5.26
C ALA A 34 0.44 4.75 -6.13
N VAL A 35 0.32 3.61 -5.47
CA VAL A 35 -0.01 2.33 -6.12
C VAL A 35 -1.50 2.09 -5.90
N MET A 36 -2.22 1.93 -7.00
CA MET A 36 -3.65 1.63 -6.99
C MET A 36 -3.91 0.19 -7.39
N GLU A 37 -4.69 -0.53 -6.57
CA GLU A 37 -5.17 -1.87 -6.86
C GLU A 37 -6.69 -1.82 -7.02
N ILE A 38 -7.19 -2.30 -8.15
CA ILE A 38 -8.63 -2.42 -8.39
C ILE A 38 -8.94 -3.91 -8.55
N ARG A 39 -9.82 -4.43 -7.71
CA ARG A 39 -10.23 -5.84 -7.72
C ARG A 39 -11.74 -5.95 -7.95
N ALA A 40 -12.14 -6.84 -8.85
CA ALA A 40 -13.52 -7.23 -9.01
C ALA A 40 -14.03 -7.90 -7.71
N GLY A 41 -15.16 -7.42 -7.20
CA GLY A 41 -15.83 -7.96 -6.03
C GLY A 41 -17.02 -8.85 -6.40
N THR A 42 -18.10 -8.73 -5.64
CA THR A 42 -19.33 -9.47 -5.89
C THR A 42 -20.04 -8.98 -7.16
N GLY A 43 -20.32 -9.89 -8.11
CA GLY A 43 -21.04 -9.55 -9.36
C GLY A 43 -20.60 -10.35 -10.58
N GLY A 44 -19.68 -11.30 -10.42
CA GLY A 44 -19.19 -12.14 -11.54
C GLY A 44 -18.54 -11.32 -12.65
N ASP A 45 -18.84 -11.63 -13.90
CA ASP A 45 -18.24 -10.97 -15.08
C ASP A 45 -18.49 -9.45 -15.11
N GLU A 46 -19.66 -9.01 -14.65
CA GLU A 46 -20.00 -7.58 -14.57
C GLU A 46 -19.09 -6.82 -13.60
N ALA A 47 -18.67 -7.45 -12.51
CA ALA A 47 -17.72 -6.84 -11.58
C ALA A 47 -16.33 -6.63 -12.23
N SER A 48 -15.92 -7.56 -13.09
CA SER A 48 -14.67 -7.44 -13.86
C SER A 48 -14.73 -6.32 -14.90
N ILE A 49 -15.85 -6.21 -15.61
CA ILE A 49 -16.10 -5.12 -16.57
C ILE A 49 -16.10 -3.78 -15.83
N PHE A 50 -16.76 -3.72 -14.67
CA PHE A 50 -16.79 -2.50 -13.86
C PHE A 50 -15.42 -2.11 -13.31
N ALA A 51 -14.57 -3.07 -12.92
CA ALA A 51 -13.19 -2.79 -12.55
C ALA A 51 -12.40 -2.15 -13.70
N GLY A 52 -12.63 -2.63 -14.94
CA GLY A 52 -12.07 -2.02 -16.15
C GLY A 52 -12.56 -0.59 -16.40
N ASP A 53 -13.84 -0.32 -16.14
CA ASP A 53 -14.41 1.03 -16.26
C ASP A 53 -13.82 1.98 -15.21
N LEU A 54 -13.62 1.52 -13.97
CA LEU A 54 -12.95 2.28 -12.91
C LEU A 54 -11.51 2.61 -13.28
N TYR A 55 -10.75 1.61 -13.78
CA TYR A 55 -9.39 1.84 -14.25
C TYR A 55 -9.34 2.91 -15.34
N ARG A 56 -10.23 2.82 -16.33
CA ARG A 56 -10.33 3.83 -17.41
C ARG A 56 -10.68 5.21 -16.88
N MET A 57 -11.58 5.29 -15.89
CA MET A 57 -11.95 6.53 -15.24
C MET A 57 -10.76 7.17 -14.52
N TYR A 58 -10.03 6.40 -13.70
CA TYR A 58 -8.86 6.91 -13.00
C TYR A 58 -7.73 7.31 -13.94
N THR A 59 -7.46 6.52 -14.98
CA THR A 59 -6.45 6.87 -15.99
C THR A 59 -6.75 8.20 -16.67
N LYS A 60 -8.01 8.45 -17.05
CA LYS A 60 -8.43 9.73 -17.61
C LYS A 60 -8.30 10.88 -16.62
N TYR A 61 -8.64 10.64 -15.35
CA TYR A 61 -8.47 11.63 -14.30
C TYR A 61 -6.99 11.98 -14.11
N CYS A 62 -6.11 10.98 -14.02
CA CYS A 62 -4.66 11.18 -13.92
C CYS A 62 -4.12 12.00 -15.09
N GLN A 63 -4.53 11.66 -16.32
CA GLN A 63 -4.16 12.43 -17.52
C GLN A 63 -4.61 13.90 -17.43
N SER A 64 -5.82 14.16 -16.92
CA SER A 64 -6.32 15.54 -16.74
C SER A 64 -5.53 16.35 -15.71
N LYS A 65 -4.87 15.68 -14.77
CA LYS A 65 -3.97 16.28 -13.77
C LYS A 65 -2.51 16.34 -14.22
N GLY A 66 -2.18 15.81 -15.39
CA GLY A 66 -0.81 15.71 -15.88
C GLY A 66 0.01 14.63 -15.18
N TRP A 67 -0.65 13.67 -14.50
CA TRP A 67 0.00 12.54 -13.85
C TRP A 67 0.26 11.40 -14.83
N SER A 68 1.37 10.70 -14.63
CA SER A 68 1.70 9.49 -15.39
C SER A 68 1.12 8.24 -14.73
N THR A 69 0.70 7.28 -15.54
CA THR A 69 0.20 5.99 -15.05
C THR A 69 0.95 4.85 -15.71
N SER A 70 1.44 3.89 -14.91
CA SER A 70 2.14 2.69 -15.37
C SER A 70 1.46 1.45 -14.81
N VAL A 71 1.10 0.50 -15.67
CA VAL A 71 0.53 -0.79 -15.24
C VAL A 71 1.66 -1.68 -14.75
N MET A 72 1.53 -2.19 -13.52
CA MET A 72 2.49 -3.10 -12.91
C MET A 72 2.08 -4.56 -13.12
N ASP A 73 0.80 -4.87 -12.87
CA ASP A 73 0.27 -6.22 -13.00
C ASP A 73 -1.23 -6.19 -13.31
N PHE A 74 -1.73 -7.19 -14.03
CA PHE A 74 -3.15 -7.30 -14.31
C PHE A 74 -3.57 -8.76 -14.54
N ASN A 75 -4.82 -9.05 -14.17
CA ASN A 75 -5.48 -10.32 -14.43
C ASN A 75 -6.81 -10.04 -15.14
N GLU A 76 -6.94 -10.49 -16.37
CA GLU A 76 -8.12 -10.25 -17.19
C GLU A 76 -9.34 -11.07 -16.74
N GLY A 77 -10.52 -10.47 -16.89
CA GLY A 77 -11.80 -11.14 -16.69
C GLY A 77 -12.19 -12.00 -17.91
N THR A 78 -12.99 -13.05 -17.68
CA THR A 78 -13.48 -13.97 -18.72
C THR A 78 -14.35 -13.31 -19.78
N ALA A 79 -15.13 -12.30 -19.38
CA ALA A 79 -16.04 -11.55 -20.27
C ALA A 79 -15.49 -10.14 -20.60
N GLY A 80 -14.19 -9.93 -20.46
CA GLY A 80 -13.52 -8.63 -20.57
C GLY A 80 -13.40 -7.90 -19.23
N GLY A 81 -12.69 -6.75 -19.23
CA GLY A 81 -12.33 -6.04 -18.01
C GLY A 81 -11.25 -6.77 -17.21
N TYR A 82 -11.14 -6.47 -15.92
CA TYR A 82 -10.08 -7.00 -15.07
C TYR A 82 -10.65 -7.66 -13.83
N LYS A 83 -10.18 -8.86 -13.48
CA LYS A 83 -10.38 -9.45 -12.15
C LYS A 83 -9.58 -8.68 -11.12
N GLU A 84 -8.37 -8.29 -11.50
CA GLU A 84 -7.45 -7.48 -10.73
C GLU A 84 -6.59 -6.66 -11.66
N ILE A 85 -6.34 -5.40 -11.32
CA ILE A 85 -5.36 -4.56 -11.99
C ILE A 85 -4.64 -3.70 -10.96
N ILE A 86 -3.31 -3.70 -11.07
CA ILE A 86 -2.39 -2.94 -10.21
C ILE A 86 -1.63 -1.98 -11.10
N PHE A 87 -1.69 -0.71 -10.78
CA PHE A 87 -0.99 0.33 -11.52
C PHE A 87 -0.46 1.41 -10.58
N GLU A 88 0.67 1.95 -10.97
CA GLU A 88 1.32 3.06 -10.30
C GLU A 88 0.86 4.38 -10.92
N VAL A 89 0.71 5.39 -10.07
CA VAL A 89 0.43 6.77 -10.47
C VAL A 89 1.53 7.67 -9.95
N THR A 90 2.22 8.35 -10.85
CA THR A 90 3.36 9.22 -10.55
C THR A 90 3.01 10.67 -10.84
N GLY A 91 3.28 11.57 -9.88
CA GLY A 91 3.02 13.00 -10.02
C GLY A 91 3.02 13.71 -8.68
N ASP A 92 2.66 14.98 -8.68
CA ASP A 92 2.63 15.79 -7.47
C ASP A 92 1.39 15.53 -6.62
N ASN A 93 1.59 15.23 -5.32
CA ASN A 93 0.54 15.04 -4.32
C ASN A 93 -0.52 14.00 -4.72
N VAL A 94 -0.06 12.92 -5.33
CA VAL A 94 -0.92 11.85 -5.88
C VAL A 94 -1.62 11.10 -4.76
N TYR A 95 -0.83 10.57 -3.79
CA TYR A 95 -1.38 9.81 -2.68
C TYR A 95 -2.35 10.63 -1.85
N GLY A 96 -2.01 11.88 -1.51
CA GLY A 96 -2.88 12.80 -0.76
C GLY A 96 -4.24 13.04 -1.41
N THR A 97 -4.30 13.00 -2.76
CA THR A 97 -5.55 13.18 -3.51
C THR A 97 -6.33 11.87 -3.62
N LEU A 98 -5.66 10.75 -3.91
CA LEU A 98 -6.31 9.47 -4.22
C LEU A 98 -6.63 8.62 -2.99
N LYS A 99 -5.99 8.84 -1.84
CA LYS A 99 -6.22 8.06 -0.61
C LYS A 99 -7.69 7.98 -0.19
N PHE A 100 -8.50 9.00 -0.51
CA PHE A 100 -9.92 9.05 -0.20
C PHE A 100 -10.79 8.20 -1.15
N GLU A 101 -10.22 7.63 -2.20
CA GLU A 101 -10.91 6.73 -3.12
C GLU A 101 -10.81 5.25 -2.68
N ALA A 102 -10.00 4.97 -1.65
CA ALA A 102 -9.86 3.61 -1.14
C ALA A 102 -11.15 3.11 -0.50
N GLY A 103 -11.64 1.94 -0.94
CA GLY A 103 -12.82 1.30 -0.41
C GLY A 103 -13.64 0.56 -1.48
N VAL A 104 -14.89 0.21 -1.14
CA VAL A 104 -15.79 -0.52 -2.03
C VAL A 104 -16.61 0.43 -2.89
N HIS A 105 -16.51 0.27 -4.19
CA HIS A 105 -17.31 0.97 -5.19
C HIS A 105 -18.43 0.08 -5.70
N ARG A 106 -19.66 0.58 -5.74
CA ARG A 106 -20.84 -0.15 -6.17
C ARG A 106 -21.42 0.44 -7.43
N VAL A 107 -21.71 -0.41 -8.41
CA VAL A 107 -22.40 -0.01 -9.64
C VAL A 107 -23.80 -0.63 -9.69
N GLN A 108 -24.77 0.13 -10.16
CA GLN A 108 -26.13 -0.28 -10.44
C GLN A 108 -26.43 0.08 -11.89
N ARG A 109 -26.43 -0.92 -12.78
CA ARG A 109 -26.74 -0.78 -14.20
C ARG A 109 -27.26 -2.10 -14.77
N VAL A 110 -27.78 -2.06 -15.97
CA VAL A 110 -28.05 -3.26 -16.76
C VAL A 110 -26.71 -3.73 -17.32
N PRO A 111 -26.20 -4.92 -16.96
CA PRO A 111 -24.94 -5.45 -17.47
C PRO A 111 -25.00 -5.65 -18.99
N GLN A 112 -23.85 -5.58 -19.65
CA GLN A 112 -23.75 -5.94 -21.07
C GLN A 112 -24.02 -7.45 -21.31
N THR A 113 -23.87 -8.27 -20.28
CA THR A 113 -24.12 -9.71 -20.27
C THR A 113 -25.58 -10.08 -19.98
N GLU A 114 -26.43 -9.10 -19.65
CA GLU A 114 -27.84 -9.31 -19.28
C GLU A 114 -28.74 -9.17 -20.51
N THR A 115 -29.47 -10.22 -20.84
CA THR A 115 -30.35 -10.25 -22.01
C THR A 115 -31.79 -9.78 -21.71
N GLN A 116 -32.21 -9.79 -20.44
CA GLN A 116 -33.58 -9.47 -20.00
C GLN A 116 -33.74 -8.01 -19.51
N GLY A 117 -32.70 -7.20 -19.61
CA GLY A 117 -32.76 -5.79 -19.22
C GLY A 117 -32.85 -5.53 -17.71
N ARG A 118 -32.52 -6.50 -16.86
CA ARG A 118 -32.60 -6.34 -15.39
C ARG A 118 -31.42 -5.53 -14.88
N VAL A 119 -31.66 -4.62 -13.94
CA VAL A 119 -30.62 -3.87 -13.24
C VAL A 119 -29.93 -4.79 -12.24
N HIS A 120 -28.62 -4.97 -12.42
CA HIS A 120 -27.79 -5.70 -11.47
C HIS A 120 -27.00 -4.74 -10.60
N THR A 121 -26.60 -5.24 -9.44
CA THR A 121 -25.73 -4.52 -8.51
C THR A 121 -24.40 -5.28 -8.39
N SER A 122 -23.33 -4.68 -8.88
CA SER A 122 -21.99 -5.24 -8.80
C SER A 122 -21.08 -4.33 -7.97
N ALA A 123 -20.00 -4.87 -7.45
CA ALA A 123 -19.04 -4.15 -6.64
C ALA A 123 -17.62 -4.43 -7.12
N ALA A 124 -16.77 -3.41 -6.99
CA ALA A 124 -15.33 -3.53 -7.13
C ALA A 124 -14.64 -2.83 -5.95
N THR A 125 -13.48 -3.30 -5.58
CA THR A 125 -12.69 -2.75 -4.48
C THR A 125 -11.54 -1.94 -5.04
N VAL A 126 -11.34 -0.75 -4.53
CA VAL A 126 -10.20 0.13 -4.84
C VAL A 126 -9.34 0.23 -3.59
N ILE A 127 -8.06 -0.04 -3.72
CA ILE A 127 -7.04 0.13 -2.68
C ILE A 127 -6.05 1.16 -3.19
N VAL A 128 -5.65 2.07 -2.33
CA VAL A 128 -4.66 3.11 -2.64
C VAL A 128 -3.58 3.05 -1.57
N LEU A 129 -2.37 2.72 -1.97
CA LEU A 129 -1.21 2.63 -1.09
C LEU A 129 -0.18 3.68 -1.52
N PRO A 130 0.56 4.29 -0.59
CA PRO A 130 1.71 5.09 -0.96
C PRO A 130 2.79 4.19 -1.56
N GLU A 131 3.57 4.73 -2.50
CA GLU A 131 4.74 4.04 -3.04
C GLU A 131 5.68 3.65 -1.91
N ALA A 132 6.12 2.39 -1.93
CA ALA A 132 7.05 1.88 -0.94
C ALA A 132 8.46 2.37 -1.24
N GLU A 133 9.08 3.07 -0.31
CA GLU A 133 10.49 3.40 -0.38
C GLU A 133 11.35 2.14 -0.20
N GLU A 134 12.40 2.03 -0.99
CA GLU A 134 13.45 1.04 -0.73
C GLU A 134 14.11 1.36 0.61
N PHE A 135 14.34 0.36 1.41
CA PHE A 135 15.05 0.53 2.68
C PHE A 135 16.29 -0.36 2.71
N ASP A 136 17.38 0.22 3.09
CA ASP A 136 18.60 -0.51 3.39
C ASP A 136 18.68 -0.78 4.89
N VAL A 137 19.01 -2.02 5.25
CA VAL A 137 19.28 -2.37 6.64
C VAL A 137 20.73 -2.08 6.95
N GLU A 138 20.96 -0.96 7.61
CA GLU A 138 22.28 -0.65 8.15
C GLU A 138 22.52 -1.50 9.41
N LEU A 139 23.60 -2.29 9.38
CA LEU A 139 24.02 -3.10 10.51
C LEU A 139 25.07 -2.32 11.30
N ASP A 140 24.68 -1.80 12.46
CA ASP A 140 25.66 -1.22 13.39
C ASP A 140 26.44 -2.35 14.09
N MET A 141 27.76 -2.30 13.96
CA MET A 141 28.65 -3.27 14.59
C MET A 141 28.66 -3.17 16.13
N ALA A 142 28.23 -2.04 16.69
CA ALA A 142 28.08 -1.87 18.13
C ALA A 142 26.96 -2.74 18.71
N ASP A 143 25.93 -3.01 17.90
CA ASP A 143 24.80 -3.86 18.29
C ASP A 143 25.04 -5.35 18.05
N VAL A 144 26.20 -5.72 17.51
CA VAL A 144 26.54 -7.13 17.23
C VAL A 144 27.52 -7.66 18.22
N LYS A 145 27.07 -8.62 19.03
CA LYS A 145 27.95 -9.38 19.92
C LYS A 145 28.59 -10.54 19.16
N ILE A 146 29.92 -10.55 19.11
CA ILE A 146 30.70 -11.57 18.43
C ILE A 146 31.21 -12.58 19.46
N ILE A 147 30.83 -13.82 19.33
CA ILE A 147 31.26 -14.93 20.20
C ILE A 147 32.06 -15.91 19.35
N ARG A 148 33.29 -16.16 19.77
CA ARG A 148 34.20 -17.11 19.12
C ARG A 148 34.06 -18.47 19.81
N THR A 149 33.78 -19.51 19.04
CA THR A 149 33.56 -20.87 19.55
C THR A 149 34.35 -21.88 18.75
N THR A 150 34.50 -23.08 19.31
CA THR A 150 35.04 -24.21 18.56
C THR A 150 33.99 -24.77 17.62
N SER A 151 34.42 -25.32 16.48
CA SER A 151 33.54 -26.00 15.55
C SER A 151 32.98 -27.26 16.16
N THR A 152 31.73 -27.60 15.84
CA THR A 152 31.07 -28.87 16.25
C THR A 152 30.99 -29.78 15.04
N GLY A 153 31.50 -31.03 15.19
CA GLY A 153 31.42 -32.04 14.13
C GLY A 153 32.47 -33.15 14.32
N PRO A 154 32.38 -34.24 13.55
CA PRO A 154 33.40 -35.25 13.55
C PRO A 154 34.71 -34.67 12.97
N GLY A 155 35.78 -34.66 13.77
CA GLY A 155 37.09 -34.14 13.35
C GLY A 155 38.16 -34.38 14.39
N GLY A 156 39.42 -34.26 14.00
CA GLY A 156 40.58 -34.43 14.85
C GLY A 156 40.85 -33.23 15.79
N GLN A 157 42.05 -33.17 16.38
CA GLN A 157 42.44 -32.15 17.36
C GLN A 157 42.22 -30.69 16.88
N SER A 158 42.32 -30.41 15.59
CA SER A 158 42.11 -29.04 15.02
C SER A 158 40.67 -28.55 15.19
N VAL A 159 39.67 -29.42 15.13
CA VAL A 159 38.24 -29.05 15.28
C VAL A 159 37.91 -28.70 16.73
N ASN A 160 38.53 -29.40 17.68
CA ASN A 160 38.21 -29.27 19.11
C ASN A 160 39.05 -28.16 19.81
N THR A 161 40.18 -27.75 19.22
CA THR A 161 41.11 -26.80 19.87
C THR A 161 41.12 -25.42 19.20
N THR A 162 40.71 -25.31 17.92
CA THR A 162 40.74 -24.04 17.18
C THR A 162 39.42 -23.33 17.23
N TYR A 163 39.38 -22.08 17.71
CA TYR A 163 38.23 -21.21 17.73
C TYR A 163 37.93 -20.67 16.33
N SER A 164 37.59 -21.53 15.39
CA SER A 164 37.28 -21.16 14.00
C SER A 164 35.83 -20.81 13.78
N ALA A 165 34.91 -21.30 14.61
CA ALA A 165 33.49 -20.99 14.49
C ALA A 165 33.16 -19.63 15.11
N ILE A 166 32.28 -18.90 14.45
CA ILE A 166 31.76 -17.59 14.87
C ILE A 166 30.27 -17.70 15.11
N GLN A 167 29.83 -17.20 16.26
CA GLN A 167 28.44 -16.95 16.56
C GLN A 167 28.25 -15.44 16.72
N LEU A 168 27.32 -14.88 15.96
CA LEU A 168 26.89 -13.49 16.04
C LEU A 168 25.52 -13.44 16.71
N GLN A 169 25.35 -12.48 17.60
CA GLN A 169 24.07 -12.18 18.21
C GLN A 169 23.78 -10.71 18.05
N HIS A 170 22.70 -10.36 17.39
CA HIS A 170 22.22 -8.99 17.29
C HIS A 170 21.43 -8.65 18.54
N ILE A 171 21.95 -7.74 19.37
CA ILE A 171 21.41 -7.44 20.71
C ILE A 171 19.95 -6.97 20.68
N PRO A 172 19.56 -5.98 19.81
CA PRO A 172 18.20 -5.44 19.81
C PRO A 172 17.13 -6.47 19.39
N THR A 173 17.43 -7.34 18.42
CA THR A 173 16.45 -8.31 17.88
C THR A 173 16.58 -9.71 18.45
N GLY A 174 17.71 -10.02 19.11
CA GLY A 174 17.98 -11.35 19.63
C GLY A 174 18.30 -12.40 18.55
N ILE A 175 18.47 -12.00 17.30
CA ILE A 175 18.78 -12.92 16.19
C ILE A 175 20.20 -13.45 16.36
N GLU A 176 20.35 -14.77 16.32
CA GLU A 176 21.62 -15.46 16.39
C GLU A 176 21.94 -16.13 15.06
N VAL A 177 23.21 -16.01 14.67
CA VAL A 177 23.76 -16.65 13.47
C VAL A 177 25.07 -17.34 13.85
N ARG A 178 25.18 -18.63 13.54
CA ARG A 178 26.42 -19.39 13.71
C ARG A 178 26.96 -19.80 12.35
N CYS A 179 28.25 -19.58 12.13
CA CYS A 179 28.97 -19.99 10.93
C CYS A 179 30.25 -20.75 11.32
N GLN A 180 30.45 -21.94 10.72
CA GLN A 180 31.60 -22.80 11.01
C GLN A 180 32.12 -23.53 9.77
N ASP A 181 31.75 -23.08 8.57
CA ASP A 181 31.97 -23.78 7.30
C ASP A 181 33.44 -23.74 6.85
N GLU A 182 34.12 -22.65 7.18
CA GLU A 182 35.50 -22.42 6.75
C GLU A 182 36.50 -22.65 7.88
N LYS A 183 37.74 -23.01 7.51
CA LYS A 183 38.86 -23.12 8.46
C LYS A 183 39.31 -21.76 9.00
N SER A 184 39.03 -20.69 8.28
CA SER A 184 39.43 -19.32 8.61
C SER A 184 38.32 -18.61 9.39
N GLN A 185 38.67 -18.12 10.60
CA GLN A 185 37.77 -17.33 11.45
C GLN A 185 37.26 -16.05 10.75
N HIS A 186 38.11 -15.35 10.00
CA HIS A 186 37.73 -14.13 9.30
C HIS A 186 36.68 -14.43 8.20
N LYS A 187 36.87 -15.52 7.44
CA LYS A 187 35.90 -15.92 6.41
C LYS A 187 34.56 -16.31 7.02
N ASN A 188 34.57 -16.99 8.17
CA ASN A 188 33.34 -17.32 8.91
C ASN A 188 32.65 -16.06 9.45
N LEU A 189 33.41 -15.06 9.90
CA LEU A 189 32.88 -13.77 10.33
C LEU A 189 32.17 -13.04 9.18
N ASP A 190 32.82 -12.93 8.02
CA ASP A 190 32.25 -12.26 6.84
C ASP A 190 30.97 -12.96 6.37
N LYS A 191 30.97 -14.30 6.35
CA LYS A 191 29.77 -15.09 6.03
C LYS A 191 28.66 -14.87 7.05
N ALA A 192 28.98 -14.91 8.33
CA ALA A 192 28.01 -14.73 9.40
C ALA A 192 27.37 -13.33 9.36
N LEU A 193 28.16 -12.27 9.06
CA LEU A 193 27.64 -10.91 8.89
C LEU A 193 26.70 -10.79 7.68
N LYS A 194 27.01 -11.45 6.57
CA LYS A 194 26.12 -11.48 5.40
C LYS A 194 24.80 -12.17 5.74
N VAL A 195 24.85 -13.31 6.40
CA VAL A 195 23.65 -14.05 6.81
C VAL A 195 22.82 -13.24 7.83
N LEU A 196 23.48 -12.55 8.76
CA LEU A 196 22.81 -11.69 9.74
C LEU A 196 22.07 -10.53 9.04
N ARG A 197 22.72 -9.86 8.08
CA ARG A 197 22.08 -8.80 7.29
C ARG A 197 20.86 -9.33 6.53
N SER A 198 20.96 -10.49 5.87
CA SER A 198 19.81 -11.09 5.17
C SER A 198 18.65 -11.39 6.11
N ARG A 199 18.92 -11.95 7.31
CA ARG A 199 17.85 -12.23 8.29
C ARG A 199 17.20 -10.98 8.85
N LEU A 200 17.99 -9.93 9.10
CA LEU A 200 17.45 -8.63 9.53
C LEU A 200 16.59 -8.01 8.44
N TYR A 201 17.05 -8.04 7.19
CA TYR A 201 16.28 -7.58 6.04
C TYR A 201 14.96 -8.34 5.88
N GLU A 202 14.98 -9.68 5.96
CA GLU A 202 13.78 -10.52 5.90
C GLU A 202 12.78 -10.17 7.01
N MET A 203 13.27 -9.95 8.23
CA MET A 203 12.42 -9.57 9.37
C MET A 203 11.77 -8.21 9.17
N GLU A 204 12.51 -7.23 8.69
CA GLU A 204 11.97 -5.88 8.40
C GLU A 204 10.99 -5.90 7.25
N LEU A 205 11.29 -6.67 6.19
CA LEU A 205 10.39 -6.89 5.07
C LEU A 205 9.07 -7.55 5.52
N ALA A 206 9.15 -8.55 6.38
CA ALA A 206 7.98 -9.21 6.94
C ALA A 206 7.11 -8.25 7.76
N LYS A 207 7.71 -7.40 8.60
CA LYS A 207 6.98 -6.36 9.36
C LYS A 207 6.29 -5.37 8.42
N LYS A 208 6.97 -4.93 7.37
CA LYS A 208 6.41 -4.01 6.37
C LYS A 208 5.23 -4.65 5.64
N MET A 209 5.37 -5.90 5.19
CA MET A 209 4.29 -6.66 4.55
C MET A 209 3.09 -6.85 5.47
N GLU A 210 3.30 -7.10 6.76
CA GLU A 210 2.22 -7.24 7.74
C GLU A 210 1.48 -5.90 7.94
N ALA A 211 2.20 -4.79 8.05
CA ALA A 211 1.64 -3.45 8.16
C ALA A 211 0.81 -3.09 6.91
N ASP A 212 1.32 -3.37 5.71
CA ASP A 212 0.60 -3.15 4.45
C ASP A 212 -0.63 -4.05 4.33
N SER A 213 -0.53 -5.30 4.76
CA SER A 213 -1.67 -6.21 4.81
C SER A 213 -2.76 -5.73 5.77
N ALA A 214 -2.38 -5.22 6.94
CA ALA A 214 -3.31 -4.64 7.90
C ALA A 214 -3.96 -3.36 7.32
N ARG A 215 -3.18 -2.50 6.66
CA ARG A 215 -3.67 -1.30 5.96
C ARG A 215 -4.68 -1.67 4.86
N ARG A 216 -4.37 -2.66 4.00
CA ARG A 216 -5.31 -3.18 2.99
C ARG A 216 -6.61 -3.69 3.62
N LYS A 217 -6.53 -4.46 4.69
CA LYS A 217 -7.72 -4.98 5.40
C LYS A 217 -8.58 -3.86 5.97
N SER A 218 -8.00 -2.80 6.52
CA SER A 218 -8.75 -1.67 7.05
C SER A 218 -9.50 -0.88 5.96
N MET A 219 -8.93 -0.77 4.76
CA MET A 219 -9.54 -0.05 3.63
C MET A 219 -10.71 -0.82 3.01
N VAL A 220 -10.63 -2.15 2.98
CA VAL A 220 -11.56 -2.99 2.19
C VAL A 220 -12.68 -3.58 3.04
N SER A 221 -12.56 -3.61 4.37
CA SER A 221 -13.53 -4.26 5.26
C SER A 221 -13.86 -5.69 4.77
N SER A 222 -15.10 -5.96 4.36
CA SER A 222 -15.54 -7.27 3.87
C SER A 222 -15.57 -7.40 2.34
N GLY A 223 -15.33 -6.32 1.58
CA GLY A 223 -15.54 -6.29 0.12
C GLY A 223 -17.01 -6.43 -0.29
N ASP A 224 -17.91 -6.37 0.67
CA ASP A 224 -19.35 -6.57 0.46
C ASP A 224 -20.02 -5.29 -0.07
N ARG A 225 -21.11 -5.46 -0.83
CA ARG A 225 -21.91 -4.37 -1.41
C ARG A 225 -22.45 -3.37 -0.37
N SER A 226 -22.56 -3.80 0.88
CA SER A 226 -23.01 -2.97 2.01
C SER A 226 -22.00 -1.93 2.46
N ALA A 227 -20.72 -2.25 2.42
CA ALA A 227 -19.60 -1.40 2.87
C ALA A 227 -19.15 -0.37 1.81
N LYS A 228 -20.07 0.03 0.92
CA LYS A 228 -19.75 0.95 -0.18
C LYS A 228 -19.40 2.35 0.28
N ILE A 229 -18.35 2.91 -0.31
CA ILE A 229 -18.02 4.34 -0.20
C ILE A 229 -18.65 5.17 -1.33
N ARG A 230 -18.78 4.58 -2.54
CA ARG A 230 -19.41 5.21 -3.71
C ARG A 230 -20.45 4.30 -4.35
N THR A 231 -21.49 4.92 -4.91
CA THR A 231 -22.50 4.24 -5.73
C THR A 231 -22.64 4.96 -7.07
N TYR A 232 -22.43 4.22 -8.14
CA TYR A 232 -22.66 4.66 -9.52
C TYR A 232 -24.01 4.10 -9.97
N ASN A 233 -25.04 4.95 -9.99
CA ASN A 233 -26.39 4.55 -10.39
C ASN A 233 -26.67 5.07 -11.80
N TYR A 234 -26.55 4.20 -12.79
CA TYR A 234 -26.74 4.53 -14.20
C TYR A 234 -28.20 4.88 -14.54
N PRO A 235 -29.21 4.10 -14.08
CA PRO A 235 -30.62 4.44 -14.34
C PRO A 235 -31.03 5.83 -13.86
N LEU A 236 -30.46 6.30 -12.74
CA LEU A 236 -30.76 7.63 -12.18
C LEU A 236 -29.71 8.68 -12.56
N THR A 237 -28.69 8.31 -13.33
CA THR A 237 -27.56 9.19 -13.71
C THR A 237 -26.95 9.90 -12.50
N GLN A 238 -26.78 9.18 -11.38
CA GLN A 238 -26.31 9.72 -10.10
C GLN A 238 -25.09 8.98 -9.59
N ILE A 239 -24.15 9.75 -9.06
CA ILE A 239 -23.01 9.22 -8.30
C ILE A 239 -23.18 9.68 -6.85
N GLY A 240 -23.44 8.73 -5.95
CA GLY A 240 -23.57 8.97 -4.51
C GLY A 240 -22.30 8.61 -3.75
N ARG A 241 -21.86 9.47 -2.84
CA ARG A 241 -20.82 9.15 -1.85
C ARG A 241 -21.47 8.92 -0.49
N ALA A 242 -20.97 7.95 0.30
CA ALA A 242 -21.53 7.62 1.61
C ALA A 242 -21.58 8.83 2.55
N SER A 243 -20.52 9.64 2.55
CA SER A 243 -20.41 10.87 3.35
C SER A 243 -21.44 11.97 2.98
N CYS A 244 -22.06 11.91 1.79
CA CYS A 244 -23.10 12.87 1.39
C CYS A 244 -24.50 12.52 1.92
N ARG A 245 -24.67 11.35 2.54
CA ARG A 245 -25.99 10.89 3.05
C ARG A 245 -26.30 11.34 4.47
N GLU A 246 -25.32 11.87 5.21
CA GLU A 246 -25.52 12.34 6.58
C GLU A 246 -25.97 13.81 6.70
N ARG A 247 -26.34 14.43 5.57
CA ARG A 247 -26.95 15.77 5.57
C ARG A 247 -28.38 15.69 5.02
N VAL A 248 -29.25 15.10 5.82
CA VAL A 248 -30.70 15.40 5.77
C VAL A 248 -31.15 15.60 7.20
#